data_86a234876411fa7eff39c1c3604093ba
#
_entry.id   86a234876411fa7eff39c1c3604093ba
#
_cell.length_a   1.000
_cell.length_b   1.000
_cell.length_c   1.000
_cell.angle_alpha   90.00
_cell.angle_beta   90.00
_cell.angle_gamma   90.00
#
_symmetry.space_group_name_H-M   'P 1'
#
loop_
_entity.id
_entity.type
_entity.pdbx_description
1 polymer ?
#
loop_
_entity_poly.entity_id
_entity_poly.type
_entity_poly.pdbx_seq_one_letter_code
_entity_poly.pdbx_strand_id
1 'polypeptide(L)'
;SAASDVYKRQPILFDIIRRIGIDDKILKSLSNHTAASYLIQNLKAQMIGVSMRDLNPLNDKQKAELSTMPAAYNDMALAMNNDLLKQIEINKKKTGFTVNETGEVSNEDLFPSIISKFRGHTLLVDFWATWCGPCRTANKAITPMKEELKDKDIIYLYITGETSPKGTWENMITDIHGEHFRVTNEQWSFLMSNFNIRGVPTYFVVDPEGNITFKQTGFPGVDTMKKELMKALNK
;
A
#
# COMPACT_ATOMS: atom_id res chain seq x y z
N SER A 1 5.07 -7.44 -27.37
CA SER A 1 6.21 -8.39 -27.49
C SER A 1 6.04 -9.48 -26.43
N ALA A 2 6.48 -10.71 -26.68
CA ALA A 2 6.31 -11.88 -25.81
C ALA A 2 6.76 -11.64 -24.34
N ALA A 3 7.72 -10.79 -24.09
CA ALA A 3 8.16 -10.41 -22.75
C ALA A 3 7.10 -9.65 -21.94
N SER A 4 6.27 -8.83 -22.58
CA SER A 4 5.21 -8.08 -21.90
C SER A 4 4.02 -8.95 -21.49
N ASP A 5 3.78 -10.04 -22.21
CA ASP A 5 2.66 -10.98 -21.92
C ASP A 5 3.01 -11.95 -20.79
N VAL A 6 4.29 -12.30 -20.64
CA VAL A 6 4.77 -13.09 -19.49
C VAL A 6 4.60 -12.30 -18.19
N TYR A 7 4.89 -10.99 -18.20
CA TYR A 7 4.73 -10.12 -17.02
C TYR A 7 3.27 -9.96 -16.59
N LYS A 8 2.31 -9.98 -17.52
CA LYS A 8 0.88 -9.85 -17.22
C LYS A 8 0.27 -11.13 -16.64
N ARG A 9 0.84 -12.30 -16.91
CA ARG A 9 0.34 -13.61 -16.43
C ARG A 9 0.90 -14.05 -15.08
N GLN A 10 1.96 -13.41 -14.59
CA GLN A 10 2.61 -13.75 -13.32
C GLN A 10 1.70 -13.65 -12.08
N PRO A 11 0.82 -12.64 -11.92
CA PRO A 11 -0.08 -12.57 -10.78
C PRO A 11 -1.06 -13.75 -10.68
N ILE A 12 -1.51 -14.26 -11.85
CA ILE A 12 -2.50 -15.34 -11.92
C ILE A 12 -1.89 -16.67 -11.46
N LEU A 13 -0.66 -16.96 -11.88
CA LEU A 13 0.03 -18.19 -11.47
C LEU A 13 0.32 -18.22 -9.97
N PHE A 14 0.61 -17.06 -9.39
CA PHE A 14 0.84 -16.87 -7.96
C PHE A 14 -0.40 -17.11 -7.12
N ASP A 15 -1.52 -16.59 -7.57
CA ASP A 15 -2.82 -16.78 -6.92
C ASP A 15 -3.27 -18.26 -7.01
N ILE A 16 -2.96 -18.93 -8.12
CA ILE A 16 -3.22 -20.36 -8.32
C ILE A 16 -2.37 -21.20 -7.35
N ILE A 17 -1.07 -20.95 -7.23
CA ILE A 17 -0.18 -21.73 -6.34
C ILE A 17 -0.57 -21.54 -4.87
N ARG A 18 -0.92 -20.30 -4.47
CA ARG A 18 -1.42 -20.00 -3.14
C ARG A 18 -2.78 -20.66 -2.85
N ARG A 19 -3.68 -20.74 -3.84
CA ARG A 19 -5.01 -21.37 -3.71
C ARG A 19 -4.95 -22.89 -3.73
N ILE A 20 -3.97 -23.48 -4.44
CA ILE A 20 -3.79 -24.94 -4.51
C ILE A 20 -3.16 -25.50 -3.23
N GLY A 21 -2.65 -24.64 -2.33
CA GLY A 21 -2.06 -25.09 -1.07
C GLY A 21 -0.91 -26.07 -1.27
N ILE A 22 -0.03 -25.81 -2.26
CA ILE A 22 1.16 -26.63 -2.48
C ILE A 22 2.05 -26.49 -1.26
N ASP A 23 1.96 -27.48 -0.39
CA ASP A 23 2.76 -27.54 0.83
C ASP A 23 4.22 -27.91 0.49
N ASP A 24 5.13 -27.62 1.41
CA ASP A 24 6.57 -27.93 1.29
C ASP A 24 6.85 -29.43 1.02
N LYS A 25 5.93 -30.34 1.36
CA LYS A 25 6.05 -31.77 1.07
C LYS A 25 5.86 -32.07 -0.41
N ILE A 26 4.89 -31.43 -1.05
CA ILE A 26 4.64 -31.56 -2.48
C ILE A 26 5.81 -30.96 -3.28
N LEU A 27 6.33 -29.80 -2.85
CA LEU A 27 7.52 -29.21 -3.45
C LEU A 27 8.74 -30.11 -3.33
N LYS A 28 8.96 -30.73 -2.17
CA LYS A 28 10.04 -31.72 -1.97
C LYS A 28 9.88 -32.99 -2.82
N SER A 29 8.66 -33.49 -2.98
CA SER A 29 8.42 -34.69 -3.81
C SER A 29 8.68 -34.42 -5.29
N LEU A 30 8.40 -33.19 -5.77
CA LEU A 30 8.68 -32.76 -7.15
C LEU A 30 10.16 -32.45 -7.40
N SER A 31 10.96 -32.19 -6.37
CA SER A 31 12.37 -31.78 -6.50
C SER A 31 13.30 -32.87 -7.05
N ASN A 32 12.86 -34.14 -7.10
CA ASN A 32 13.64 -35.26 -7.66
C ASN A 32 13.72 -35.25 -9.20
N HIS A 33 12.97 -34.36 -9.89
CA HIS A 33 13.05 -34.18 -11.33
C HIS A 33 13.73 -32.86 -11.68
N THR A 34 14.74 -32.86 -12.54
CA THR A 34 15.56 -31.70 -12.88
C THR A 34 14.73 -30.50 -13.36
N ALA A 35 13.70 -30.74 -14.17
CA ALA A 35 12.80 -29.68 -14.66
C ALA A 35 11.91 -29.11 -13.55
N ALA A 36 11.42 -29.94 -12.64
CA ALA A 36 10.65 -29.50 -11.49
C ALA A 36 11.48 -28.71 -10.50
N SER A 37 12.74 -29.12 -10.25
CA SER A 37 13.67 -28.38 -9.40
C SER A 37 13.94 -26.96 -9.95
N TYR A 38 14.15 -26.84 -11.25
CA TYR A 38 14.32 -25.52 -11.90
C TYR A 38 13.09 -24.64 -11.76
N LEU A 39 11.88 -25.19 -11.99
CA LEU A 39 10.63 -24.47 -11.83
C LEU A 39 10.45 -23.98 -10.38
N ILE A 40 10.73 -24.82 -9.39
CA ILE A 40 10.64 -24.47 -7.96
C ILE A 40 11.61 -23.34 -7.63
N GLN A 41 12.86 -23.40 -8.09
CA GLN A 41 13.84 -22.35 -7.87
C GLN A 41 13.40 -21.01 -8.49
N ASN A 42 12.83 -21.04 -9.71
CA ASN A 42 12.28 -19.83 -10.34
C ASN A 42 11.12 -19.25 -9.55
N LEU A 43 10.20 -20.08 -9.09
CA LEU A 43 9.05 -19.63 -8.28
C LEU A 43 9.52 -19.00 -6.97
N LYS A 44 10.47 -19.62 -6.28
CA LYS A 44 11.03 -19.06 -5.05
C LYS A 44 11.75 -17.74 -5.27
N ALA A 45 12.56 -17.64 -6.32
CA ALA A 45 13.22 -16.40 -6.71
C ALA A 45 12.22 -15.28 -7.04
N GLN A 46 11.13 -15.62 -7.74
CA GLN A 46 10.04 -14.67 -8.01
C GLN A 46 9.34 -14.21 -6.73
N MET A 47 9.07 -15.11 -5.76
CA MET A 47 8.47 -14.77 -4.48
C MET A 47 9.34 -13.77 -3.70
N ILE A 48 10.64 -14.01 -3.67
CA ILE A 48 11.61 -13.10 -3.05
C ILE A 48 11.61 -11.74 -3.77
N GLY A 49 11.58 -11.74 -5.10
CA GLY A 49 11.50 -10.53 -5.91
C GLY A 49 10.20 -9.72 -5.70
N VAL A 50 9.07 -10.39 -5.43
CA VAL A 50 7.81 -9.70 -5.06
C VAL A 50 7.96 -8.99 -3.73
N SER A 51 8.53 -9.65 -2.72
CA SER A 51 8.76 -9.03 -1.40
C SER A 51 9.59 -7.75 -1.53
N MET A 52 10.67 -7.76 -2.31
CA MET A 52 11.50 -6.57 -2.54
C MET A 52 10.77 -5.46 -3.31
N ARG A 53 9.91 -5.81 -4.27
CA ARG A 53 9.06 -4.82 -4.96
C ARG A 53 8.05 -4.15 -4.03
N ASP A 54 7.63 -4.86 -3.00
CA ASP A 54 6.79 -4.33 -1.92
C ASP A 54 7.62 -3.61 -0.84
N LEU A 55 8.86 -3.20 -1.17
CA LEU A 55 9.79 -2.46 -0.32
C LEU A 55 10.19 -3.22 0.97
N ASN A 56 10.16 -4.54 0.96
CA ASN A 56 10.65 -5.38 2.05
C ASN A 56 12.06 -5.90 1.72
N PRO A 57 13.09 -5.49 2.48
CA PRO A 57 14.44 -6.04 2.32
C PRO A 57 14.50 -7.55 2.58
N LEU A 58 15.50 -8.19 2.02
CA LEU A 58 15.74 -9.61 2.27
C LEU A 58 16.04 -9.87 3.74
N ASN A 59 15.27 -10.77 4.34
CA ASN A 59 15.60 -11.33 5.66
C ASN A 59 16.64 -12.45 5.55
N ASP A 60 17.16 -12.91 6.70
CA ASP A 60 18.25 -13.90 6.73
C ASP A 60 17.82 -15.27 6.17
N LYS A 61 16.54 -15.66 6.35
CA LYS A 61 15.99 -16.89 5.76
C LYS A 61 15.99 -16.80 4.23
N GLN A 62 15.58 -15.69 3.67
CA GLN A 62 15.57 -15.47 2.22
C GLN A 62 16.99 -15.42 1.64
N LYS A 63 17.93 -14.79 2.34
CA LYS A 63 19.36 -14.79 1.94
C LYS A 63 19.93 -16.20 1.95
N ALA A 64 19.66 -16.98 2.99
CA ALA A 64 20.10 -18.38 3.08
C ALA A 64 19.48 -19.23 1.95
N GLU A 65 18.22 -19.03 1.62
CA GLU A 65 17.56 -19.72 0.51
C GLU A 65 18.17 -19.34 -0.85
N LEU A 66 18.42 -18.06 -1.08
CA LEU A 66 19.06 -17.55 -2.30
C LEU A 66 20.48 -18.12 -2.48
N SER A 67 21.24 -18.31 -1.41
CA SER A 67 22.60 -18.90 -1.47
C SER A 67 22.63 -20.34 -1.98
N THR A 68 21.50 -21.05 -1.94
CA THR A 68 21.34 -22.41 -2.48
C THR A 68 20.91 -22.43 -3.95
N MET A 69 20.61 -21.27 -4.53
CA MET A 69 20.19 -21.12 -5.92
C MET A 69 21.38 -20.87 -6.84
N PRO A 70 21.22 -21.00 -8.17
CA PRO A 70 22.25 -20.60 -9.12
C PRO A 70 22.74 -19.17 -8.88
N ALA A 71 24.05 -18.95 -9.01
CA ALA A 71 24.70 -17.68 -8.68
C ALA A 71 24.02 -16.45 -9.31
N ALA A 72 23.54 -16.57 -10.55
CA ALA A 72 22.83 -15.48 -11.23
C ALA A 72 21.59 -14.97 -10.48
N TYR A 73 20.80 -15.87 -9.83
CA TYR A 73 19.64 -15.46 -9.02
C TYR A 73 20.08 -14.78 -7.73
N ASN A 74 21.10 -15.33 -7.08
CA ASN A 74 21.64 -14.78 -5.84
C ASN A 74 22.20 -13.37 -6.07
N ASP A 75 23.04 -13.21 -7.07
CA ASP A 75 23.71 -11.93 -7.39
C ASP A 75 22.68 -10.86 -7.76
N MET A 76 21.69 -11.21 -8.59
CA MET A 76 20.62 -10.29 -8.96
C MET A 76 19.77 -9.89 -7.74
N ALA A 77 19.39 -10.83 -6.89
CA ALA A 77 18.58 -10.54 -5.71
C ALA A 77 19.36 -9.69 -4.69
N LEU A 78 20.65 -9.96 -4.48
CA LEU A 78 21.50 -9.14 -3.61
C LEU A 78 21.69 -7.72 -4.16
N ALA A 79 21.87 -7.55 -5.47
CA ALA A 79 21.94 -6.24 -6.09
C ALA A 79 20.64 -5.45 -5.89
N MET A 80 19.49 -6.06 -6.17
CA MET A 80 18.16 -5.45 -5.94
C MET A 80 17.94 -5.09 -4.46
N ASN A 81 18.36 -5.96 -3.54
CA ASN A 81 18.25 -5.69 -2.11
C ASN A 81 19.13 -4.51 -1.67
N ASN A 82 20.34 -4.40 -2.21
CA ASN A 82 21.23 -3.29 -1.92
C ASN A 82 20.65 -1.96 -2.42
N ASP A 83 20.04 -1.96 -3.60
CA ASP A 83 19.40 -0.75 -4.13
C ASP A 83 18.14 -0.40 -3.33
N LEU A 84 17.37 -1.39 -2.89
CA LEU A 84 16.25 -1.18 -1.98
C LEU A 84 16.69 -0.58 -0.63
N LEU A 85 17.77 -1.09 -0.03
CA LEU A 85 18.31 -0.54 1.21
C LEU A 85 18.76 0.91 1.05
N LYS A 86 19.42 1.26 -0.07
CA LYS A 86 19.76 2.66 -0.39
C LYS A 86 18.49 3.52 -0.51
N GLN A 87 17.46 3.01 -1.18
CA GLN A 87 16.19 3.73 -1.32
C GLN A 87 15.52 3.97 0.05
N ILE A 88 15.54 2.98 0.94
CA ILE A 88 15.03 3.12 2.32
C ILE A 88 15.77 4.22 3.07
N GLU A 89 17.11 4.29 2.96
CA GLU A 89 17.90 5.36 3.59
C GLU A 89 17.60 6.74 3.01
N ILE A 90 17.35 6.83 1.72
CA ILE A 90 16.87 8.06 1.07
C ILE A 90 15.49 8.44 1.61
N ASN A 91 14.59 7.47 1.72
CA ASN A 91 13.22 7.67 2.19
C ASN A 91 13.17 8.21 3.62
N LYS A 92 14.06 7.77 4.50
CA LYS A 92 14.16 8.28 5.89
C LYS A 92 14.42 9.78 5.98
N LYS A 93 14.94 10.39 4.92
CA LYS A 93 15.26 11.83 4.87
C LYS A 93 14.14 12.66 4.25
N LYS A 94 13.13 12.03 3.67
CA LYS A 94 11.99 12.71 3.07
C LYS A 94 11.10 13.34 4.13
N THR A 95 10.45 14.42 3.76
CA THR A 95 9.51 15.18 4.59
C THR A 95 8.19 15.38 3.85
N GLY A 96 7.21 16.02 4.49
CA GLY A 96 5.91 16.29 3.88
C GLY A 96 4.86 15.24 4.22
N PHE A 97 5.18 14.29 5.09
CA PHE A 97 4.24 13.32 5.62
C PHE A 97 4.38 13.22 7.15
N THR A 98 3.28 12.92 7.82
CA THR A 98 3.24 12.71 9.28
C THR A 98 2.61 11.34 9.56
N VAL A 99 3.24 10.57 10.43
CA VAL A 99 2.68 9.34 10.98
C VAL A 99 1.97 9.67 12.28
N ASN A 100 0.69 9.36 12.36
CA ASN A 100 -0.15 9.63 13.50
C ASN A 100 -0.59 8.33 14.18
N GLU A 101 -0.74 8.40 15.50
CA GLU A 101 -1.33 7.34 16.29
C GLU A 101 -2.81 7.63 16.58
N THR A 102 -3.62 6.58 16.63
CA THR A 102 -5.07 6.70 16.91
C THR A 102 -5.38 6.93 18.39
N GLY A 103 -4.44 6.59 19.28
CA GLY A 103 -4.69 6.55 20.71
C GLY A 103 -5.57 5.35 21.12
N GLU A 104 -5.83 5.23 22.41
CA GLU A 104 -6.74 4.23 22.97
C GLU A 104 -8.18 4.81 22.97
N VAL A 105 -8.92 4.54 21.90
CA VAL A 105 -10.31 4.97 21.71
C VAL A 105 -11.19 3.78 21.32
N SER A 106 -12.49 3.88 21.61
CA SER A 106 -13.45 2.88 21.11
C SER A 106 -13.49 2.86 19.58
N ASN A 107 -13.99 1.78 19.00
CA ASN A 107 -14.11 1.70 17.54
C ASN A 107 -15.08 2.77 16.99
N GLU A 108 -16.14 3.08 17.75
CA GLU A 108 -17.16 4.09 17.43
C GLU A 108 -16.56 5.50 17.39
N ASP A 109 -15.64 5.79 18.32
CA ASP A 109 -14.99 7.09 18.45
C ASP A 109 -13.76 7.24 17.55
N LEU A 110 -13.30 6.16 16.90
CA LEU A 110 -12.07 6.14 16.14
C LEU A 110 -12.04 7.20 15.03
N PHE A 111 -13.02 7.18 14.12
CA PHE A 111 -13.05 8.15 13.02
C PHE A 111 -13.29 9.58 13.52
N PRO A 112 -14.25 9.82 14.44
CA PRO A 112 -14.37 11.12 15.10
C PRO A 112 -13.06 11.62 15.73
N SER A 113 -12.33 10.75 16.45
CA SER A 113 -11.05 11.13 17.09
C SER A 113 -9.97 11.50 16.07
N ILE A 114 -9.91 10.78 14.95
CA ILE A 114 -8.97 11.07 13.86
C ILE A 114 -9.25 12.45 13.27
N ILE A 115 -10.48 12.70 12.82
CA ILE A 115 -10.83 13.95 12.14
C ILE A 115 -10.83 15.15 13.09
N SER A 116 -11.10 14.96 14.38
CA SER A 116 -11.11 16.05 15.37
C SER A 116 -9.73 16.71 15.55
N LYS A 117 -8.64 16.00 15.26
CA LYS A 117 -7.27 16.55 15.26
C LYS A 117 -7.07 17.65 14.22
N PHE A 118 -7.93 17.69 13.22
CA PHE A 118 -7.86 18.58 12.07
C PHE A 118 -9.12 19.44 11.94
N ARG A 119 -9.81 19.69 13.05
CA ARG A 119 -11.03 20.51 13.05
C ARG A 119 -10.71 21.94 12.59
N GLY A 120 -11.60 22.52 11.82
CA GLY A 120 -11.41 23.82 11.20
C GLY A 120 -10.80 23.74 9.79
N HIS A 121 -10.33 22.58 9.37
CA HIS A 121 -9.77 22.35 8.05
C HIS A 121 -10.71 21.47 7.19
N THR A 122 -10.66 21.67 5.88
CA THR A 122 -11.28 20.71 4.93
C THR A 122 -10.37 19.51 4.77
N LEU A 123 -10.93 18.28 4.84
CA LEU A 123 -10.13 17.05 4.72
C LEU A 123 -10.48 16.30 3.44
N LEU A 124 -9.45 15.80 2.75
CA LEU A 124 -9.59 14.68 1.82
C LEU A 124 -9.11 13.42 2.53
N VAL A 125 -10.03 12.54 2.88
CA VAL A 125 -9.73 11.25 3.53
C VAL A 125 -9.67 10.16 2.47
N ASP A 126 -8.53 9.46 2.37
CA ASP A 126 -8.29 8.33 1.47
C ASP A 126 -8.15 7.03 2.29
N PHE A 127 -9.10 6.13 2.16
CA PHE A 127 -9.00 4.75 2.63
C PHE A 127 -8.28 3.93 1.57
N TRP A 128 -7.08 3.47 1.88
CA TRP A 128 -6.18 2.83 0.92
C TRP A 128 -5.43 1.62 1.49
N ALA A 129 -4.65 0.93 0.66
CA ALA A 129 -3.72 -0.10 1.10
C ALA A 129 -2.48 -0.15 0.19
N THR A 130 -1.35 -0.61 0.74
CA THR A 130 -0.08 -0.72 0.01
C THR A 130 -0.15 -1.67 -1.19
N TRP A 131 -0.94 -2.73 -1.07
CA TRP A 131 -1.17 -3.73 -2.14
C TRP A 131 -2.19 -3.27 -3.20
N CYS A 132 -2.90 -2.15 -2.96
CA CYS A 132 -3.94 -1.63 -3.84
C CYS A 132 -3.32 -0.87 -5.03
N GLY A 133 -3.23 -1.52 -6.18
CA GLY A 133 -2.72 -0.91 -7.42
C GLY A 133 -3.48 0.36 -7.83
N PRO A 134 -4.84 0.34 -7.90
CA PRO A 134 -5.64 1.53 -8.20
C PRO A 134 -5.40 2.69 -7.23
N CYS A 135 -5.21 2.42 -5.92
CA CYS A 135 -4.90 3.46 -4.93
C CYS A 135 -3.57 4.17 -5.26
N ARG A 136 -2.54 3.39 -5.57
CA ARG A 136 -1.21 3.94 -5.93
C ARG A 136 -1.26 4.78 -7.20
N THR A 137 -2.06 4.36 -8.19
CA THR A 137 -2.27 5.13 -9.42
C THR A 137 -3.01 6.44 -9.13
N ALA A 138 -4.06 6.38 -8.31
CA ALA A 138 -4.82 7.56 -7.91
C ALA A 138 -3.96 8.57 -7.13
N ASN A 139 -3.13 8.12 -6.18
CA ASN A 139 -2.22 8.97 -5.42
C ASN A 139 -1.26 9.75 -6.32
N LYS A 140 -0.73 9.11 -7.38
CA LYS A 140 0.10 9.80 -8.38
C LYS A 140 -0.71 10.84 -9.17
N ALA A 141 -1.95 10.52 -9.55
CA ALA A 141 -2.82 11.43 -10.28
C ALA A 141 -3.25 12.65 -9.44
N ILE A 142 -3.39 12.49 -8.12
CA ILE A 142 -3.78 13.55 -7.17
C ILE A 142 -2.62 14.51 -6.89
N THR A 143 -1.36 14.09 -7.02
CA THR A 143 -0.19 14.91 -6.66
C THR A 143 -0.16 16.30 -7.31
N PRO A 144 -0.44 16.48 -8.62
CA PRO A 144 -0.50 17.81 -9.22
C PRO A 144 -1.61 18.68 -8.63
N MET A 145 -2.78 18.10 -8.31
CA MET A 145 -3.89 18.80 -7.66
C MET A 145 -3.50 19.29 -6.27
N LYS A 146 -2.76 18.49 -5.51
CA LYS A 146 -2.26 18.89 -4.18
C LYS A 146 -1.34 20.12 -4.29
N GLU A 147 -0.46 20.14 -5.28
CA GLU A 147 0.41 21.30 -5.51
C GLU A 147 -0.40 22.53 -5.95
N GLU A 148 -1.39 22.35 -6.82
CA GLU A 148 -2.29 23.45 -7.22
C GLU A 148 -3.09 24.03 -6.04
N LEU A 149 -3.48 23.17 -5.10
CA LEU A 149 -4.30 23.55 -3.94
C LEU A 149 -3.49 23.79 -2.66
N LYS A 150 -2.18 23.88 -2.75
CA LYS A 150 -1.29 24.00 -1.56
C LYS A 150 -1.56 25.23 -0.68
N ASP A 151 -2.06 26.33 -1.27
CA ASP A 151 -2.42 27.56 -0.56
C ASP A 151 -3.87 27.53 -0.02
N LYS A 152 -4.57 26.41 -0.16
CA LYS A 152 -5.91 26.19 0.37
C LYS A 152 -5.82 25.45 1.70
N ASP A 153 -6.79 25.71 2.55
CA ASP A 153 -6.90 25.08 3.86
C ASP A 153 -7.43 23.64 3.76
N ILE A 154 -6.64 22.77 3.17
CA ILE A 154 -6.96 21.35 2.90
C ILE A 154 -5.89 20.46 3.53
N ILE A 155 -6.33 19.49 4.32
CA ILE A 155 -5.49 18.42 4.84
C ILE A 155 -5.80 17.11 4.08
N TYR A 156 -4.74 16.44 3.64
CA TYR A 156 -4.81 15.15 2.99
C TYR A 156 -4.55 14.05 4.02
N LEU A 157 -5.56 13.26 4.33
CA LEU A 157 -5.54 12.26 5.38
C LEU A 157 -5.68 10.86 4.78
N TYR A 158 -4.76 9.97 5.16
CA TYR A 158 -4.67 8.61 4.62
C TYR A 158 -4.86 7.59 5.73
N ILE A 159 -5.83 6.69 5.57
CA ILE A 159 -6.13 5.64 6.54
C ILE A 159 -5.90 4.28 5.87
N THR A 160 -5.13 3.42 6.52
CA THR A 160 -4.90 2.04 6.09
C THR A 160 -4.97 1.07 7.28
N GLY A 161 -5.26 -0.20 6.99
CA GLY A 161 -5.24 -1.27 7.98
C GLY A 161 -3.93 -2.06 7.99
N GLU A 162 -3.83 -3.04 8.88
CA GLU A 162 -2.64 -3.90 9.04
C GLU A 162 -2.38 -4.85 7.87
N THR A 163 -3.33 -5.01 6.95
CA THR A 163 -3.08 -5.70 5.66
C THR A 163 -2.04 -4.98 4.80
N SER A 164 -1.75 -3.71 5.12
CA SER A 164 -0.56 -2.99 4.67
C SER A 164 0.58 -3.25 5.64
N PRO A 165 1.58 -4.10 5.31
CA PRO A 165 2.69 -4.41 6.21
C PRO A 165 3.42 -3.13 6.63
N LYS A 166 3.78 -3.03 7.92
CA LYS A 166 4.30 -1.78 8.50
C LYS A 166 5.51 -1.23 7.71
N GLY A 167 6.51 -2.06 7.45
CA GLY A 167 7.71 -1.61 6.72
C GLY A 167 7.43 -1.16 5.29
N THR A 168 6.54 -1.86 4.57
CA THR A 168 6.09 -1.47 3.24
C THR A 168 5.36 -0.12 3.29
N TRP A 169 4.44 0.03 4.24
CA TRP A 169 3.68 1.25 4.43
C TRP A 169 4.58 2.44 4.78
N GLU A 170 5.48 2.31 5.76
CA GLU A 170 6.42 3.34 6.17
C GLU A 170 7.31 3.83 5.02
N ASN A 171 7.69 2.94 4.11
CA ASN A 171 8.46 3.32 2.93
C ASN A 171 7.60 3.97 1.84
N MET A 172 6.35 3.51 1.62
CA MET A 172 5.48 4.06 0.57
C MET A 172 4.97 5.48 0.90
N ILE A 173 4.64 5.75 2.16
CA ILE A 173 4.07 7.05 2.56
C ILE A 173 5.06 8.21 2.39
N THR A 174 6.35 7.93 2.30
CA THR A 174 7.37 8.96 2.07
C THR A 174 7.18 9.72 0.75
N ASP A 175 6.46 9.14 -0.21
CA ASP A 175 6.09 9.76 -1.49
C ASP A 175 4.62 10.21 -1.53
N ILE A 176 3.90 10.09 -0.41
CA ILE A 176 2.49 10.46 -0.30
C ILE A 176 2.36 11.51 0.80
N HIS A 177 2.52 12.78 0.44
CA HIS A 177 2.46 13.88 1.41
C HIS A 177 1.08 13.98 2.08
N GLY A 178 1.07 14.16 3.40
CA GLY A 178 -0.14 14.29 4.22
C GLY A 178 -0.04 13.56 5.55
N GLU A 179 -1.19 13.37 6.18
CA GLU A 179 -1.35 12.79 7.50
C GLU A 179 -1.74 11.30 7.38
N HIS A 180 -0.98 10.42 7.99
CA HIS A 180 -1.13 8.98 7.82
C HIS A 180 -1.50 8.29 9.13
N PHE A 181 -2.51 7.42 9.06
CA PHE A 181 -2.95 6.54 10.13
C PHE A 181 -2.90 5.09 9.65
N ARG A 182 -2.27 4.22 10.45
CA ARG A 182 -2.31 2.78 10.25
C ARG A 182 -3.04 2.15 11.44
N VAL A 183 -4.29 1.79 11.21
CA VAL A 183 -5.19 1.25 12.22
C VAL A 183 -5.08 -0.27 12.33
N THR A 184 -5.51 -0.85 13.46
CA THR A 184 -5.56 -2.31 13.64
C THR A 184 -6.56 -2.97 12.69
N ASN A 185 -6.48 -4.28 12.51
CA ASN A 185 -7.45 -5.02 11.69
C ASN A 185 -8.88 -4.93 12.23
N GLU A 186 -9.05 -4.86 13.55
CA GLU A 186 -10.35 -4.68 14.19
C GLU A 186 -10.93 -3.30 13.88
N GLN A 187 -10.14 -2.24 14.11
CA GLN A 187 -10.50 -0.87 13.80
C GLN A 187 -10.80 -0.69 12.30
N TRP A 188 -9.97 -1.29 11.43
CA TRP A 188 -10.20 -1.28 9.99
C TRP A 188 -11.52 -1.91 9.62
N SER A 189 -11.80 -3.12 10.14
CA SER A 189 -13.04 -3.83 9.88
C SER A 189 -14.27 -3.05 10.35
N PHE A 190 -14.17 -2.39 11.52
CA PHE A 190 -15.21 -1.51 12.01
C PHE A 190 -15.47 -0.33 11.07
N LEU A 191 -14.42 0.39 10.64
CA LEU A 191 -14.54 1.52 9.71
C LEU A 191 -15.18 1.08 8.38
N MET A 192 -14.72 -0.06 7.81
CA MET A 192 -15.28 -0.59 6.57
C MET A 192 -16.79 -0.86 6.71
N SER A 193 -17.19 -1.50 7.82
CA SER A 193 -18.60 -1.83 8.10
C SER A 193 -19.42 -0.58 8.36
N ASN A 194 -18.98 0.26 9.31
CA ASN A 194 -19.72 1.44 9.77
C ASN A 194 -20.00 2.43 8.63
N PHE A 195 -19.01 2.62 7.78
CA PHE A 195 -19.15 3.49 6.60
C PHE A 195 -19.59 2.75 5.34
N ASN A 196 -19.94 1.47 5.39
CA ASN A 196 -20.30 0.66 4.22
C ASN A 196 -19.27 0.82 3.08
N ILE A 197 -17.98 0.72 3.41
CA ILE A 197 -16.87 0.78 2.46
C ILE A 197 -16.65 -0.62 1.91
N ARG A 198 -16.92 -0.82 0.61
CA ARG A 198 -16.84 -2.13 -0.05
C ARG A 198 -15.49 -2.44 -0.68
N GLY A 199 -14.57 -1.49 -0.65
CA GLY A 199 -13.23 -1.65 -1.23
C GLY A 199 -12.41 -0.37 -1.19
N VAL A 200 -11.16 -0.48 -1.59
CA VAL A 200 -10.22 0.63 -1.67
C VAL A 200 -9.77 0.86 -3.12
N PRO A 201 -9.50 2.11 -3.52
CA PRO A 201 -9.60 3.33 -2.72
C PRO A 201 -11.05 3.71 -2.42
N THR A 202 -11.29 4.36 -1.28
CA THR A 202 -12.54 5.06 -0.98
C THR A 202 -12.19 6.42 -0.42
N TYR A 203 -12.86 7.45 -0.92
CA TYR A 203 -12.60 8.85 -0.58
C TYR A 203 -13.77 9.47 0.15
N PHE A 204 -13.45 10.24 1.20
CA PHE A 204 -14.39 11.18 1.82
C PHE A 204 -13.85 12.60 1.69
N VAL A 205 -14.75 13.56 1.53
CA VAL A 205 -14.47 14.97 1.81
C VAL A 205 -15.20 15.34 3.08
N VAL A 206 -14.46 15.91 4.02
CA VAL A 206 -14.98 16.36 5.32
C VAL A 206 -14.83 17.86 5.38
N ASP A 207 -15.91 18.56 5.75
CA ASP A 207 -15.91 20.03 5.89
C ASP A 207 -15.24 20.46 7.22
N PRO A 208 -14.96 21.77 7.43
CA PRO A 208 -14.32 22.27 8.64
C PRO A 208 -15.06 21.95 9.95
N GLU A 209 -16.38 21.74 9.87
CA GLU A 209 -17.22 21.36 11.01
C GLU A 209 -17.12 19.85 11.34
N GLY A 210 -16.50 19.06 10.46
CA GLY A 210 -16.31 17.61 10.64
C GLY A 210 -17.42 16.76 9.99
N ASN A 211 -18.26 17.33 9.10
CA ASN A 211 -19.29 16.59 8.40
C ASN A 211 -18.74 15.98 7.09
N ILE A 212 -19.08 14.73 6.82
CA ILE A 212 -18.75 14.08 5.54
C ILE A 212 -19.69 14.65 4.48
N THR A 213 -19.16 15.44 3.55
CA THR A 213 -19.94 16.12 2.49
C THR A 213 -19.91 15.36 1.16
N PHE A 214 -18.93 14.47 0.99
CA PHE A 214 -18.79 13.64 -0.19
C PHE A 214 -18.22 12.28 0.19
N LYS A 215 -18.67 11.22 -0.49
CA LYS A 215 -18.16 9.86 -0.33
C LYS A 215 -18.19 9.15 -1.68
N GLN A 216 -17.08 8.50 -2.04
CA GLN A 216 -16.96 7.74 -3.28
C GLN A 216 -16.03 6.55 -3.12
N THR A 217 -16.51 5.35 -3.46
CA THR A 217 -15.67 4.16 -3.66
C THR A 217 -15.14 4.14 -5.09
N GLY A 218 -13.86 3.85 -5.25
CA GLY A 218 -13.12 4.04 -6.50
C GLY A 218 -12.64 5.48 -6.66
N PHE A 219 -11.68 5.68 -7.54
CA PHE A 219 -11.14 7.00 -7.84
C PHE A 219 -12.11 7.80 -8.74
N PRO A 220 -12.69 8.92 -8.26
CA PRO A 220 -13.69 9.68 -9.02
C PRO A 220 -13.08 10.58 -10.11
N GLY A 221 -11.76 10.61 -10.22
CA GLY A 221 -11.03 11.56 -11.06
C GLY A 221 -10.69 12.86 -10.33
N VAL A 222 -9.62 13.51 -10.78
CA VAL A 222 -9.05 14.71 -10.16
C VAL A 222 -10.06 15.87 -10.14
N ASP A 223 -10.75 16.09 -11.27
CA ASP A 223 -11.72 17.20 -11.41
C ASP A 223 -12.88 17.08 -10.41
N THR A 224 -13.40 15.87 -10.23
CA THR A 224 -14.47 15.62 -9.25
C THR A 224 -13.96 15.86 -7.83
N MET A 225 -12.78 15.35 -7.48
CA MET A 225 -12.18 15.59 -6.16
C MET A 225 -11.98 17.08 -5.89
N LYS A 226 -11.37 17.79 -6.84
CA LYS A 226 -11.15 19.24 -6.72
C LYS A 226 -12.46 20.00 -6.52
N LYS A 227 -13.48 19.67 -7.30
CA LYS A 227 -14.81 20.28 -7.19
C LYS A 227 -15.42 20.08 -5.80
N GLU A 228 -15.37 18.85 -5.27
CA GLU A 228 -15.96 18.56 -3.95
C GLU A 228 -15.17 19.18 -2.81
N LEU A 229 -13.82 19.22 -2.90
CA LEU A 229 -12.97 19.96 -1.94
C LEU A 229 -13.28 21.45 -1.94
N MET A 230 -13.39 22.08 -3.12
CA MET A 230 -13.73 23.51 -3.22
C MET A 230 -15.11 23.84 -2.67
N LYS A 231 -16.10 22.93 -2.80
CA LYS A 231 -17.41 23.11 -2.16
C LYS A 231 -17.34 23.05 -0.63
N ALA A 232 -16.53 22.14 -0.08
CA ALA A 232 -16.38 22.00 1.36
C ALA A 232 -15.63 23.18 1.99
N LEU A 233 -14.67 23.77 1.28
CA LEU A 233 -13.93 24.97 1.73
C LEU A 233 -14.80 26.23 1.86
N ASN A 234 -15.92 26.28 1.16
CA ASN A 234 -16.80 27.46 1.11
C ASN A 234 -18.04 27.32 2.03
N LYS A 235 -18.04 26.32 2.90
CA LYS A 235 -19.06 26.15 3.93
C LYS A 235 -18.60 26.78 5.22
#